data_7b53de626ecf258253e518b880f687d2
#
_entry.id   7b53de626ecf258253e518b880f687d2
#
_cell.length_a   1.000
_cell.length_b   1.000
_cell.length_c   1.000
_cell.angle_alpha   90.00
_cell.angle_beta   90.00
_cell.angle_gamma   90.00
#
_symmetry.space_group_name_H-M   'P 1'
#
loop_
_entity.id
_entity.type
_entity.pdbx_description
1 polymer ?
#
loop_
_entity_poly.entity_id
_entity_poly.type
_entity_poly.pdbx_seq_one_letter_code
_entity_poly.pdbx_strand_id
1 'polypeptide(L)'
;DLLSRVLAKLLISAFAPTGIIYLAVDDTLCRKRGLTVYGTGMHHDPLISSRAKPLVSWGHDWVVLTLIVVGPFWSPSKVWSLPIGFRLYRNRQGLTKGKKGRKAKTKRRNPNHRTRPELAVELISLVAGWFPERTFVISAFPLVLGIARSTNPRSPTCSLRYGV
;
A
#
# COMPACT_ATOMS: atom_id res chain seq x y z
N ASP A 1 9.38 8.34 5.65
CA ASP A 1 8.50 7.93 6.78
C ASP A 1 8.20 9.07 7.76
N LEU A 2 9.09 10.08 7.93
CA LEU A 2 8.83 11.22 8.82
C LEU A 2 7.57 12.00 8.39
N LEU A 3 7.46 12.34 7.10
CA LEU A 3 6.30 13.04 6.55
C LEU A 3 5.00 12.25 6.75
N SER A 4 5.02 10.95 6.46
CA SER A 4 3.86 10.06 6.68
C SER A 4 3.46 10.02 8.15
N ARG A 5 4.43 10.03 9.08
CA ARG A 5 4.17 10.06 10.53
C ARG A 5 3.51 11.36 10.97
N VAL A 6 3.99 12.51 10.48
CA VAL A 6 3.40 13.82 10.78
C VAL A 6 1.98 13.89 10.23
N LEU A 7 1.79 13.49 8.97
CA LEU A 7 0.48 13.48 8.32
C LEU A 7 -0.50 12.56 9.07
N ALA A 8 -0.09 11.34 9.39
CA ALA A 8 -0.92 10.40 10.15
C ALA A 8 -1.32 10.96 11.52
N LYS A 9 -0.38 11.60 12.25
CA LYS A 9 -0.70 12.26 13.53
C LYS A 9 -1.74 13.35 13.37
N LEU A 10 -1.57 14.24 12.40
CA LEU A 10 -2.51 15.33 12.14
C LEU A 10 -3.90 14.80 11.79
N LEU A 11 -3.99 13.85 10.86
CA LEU A 11 -5.26 13.31 10.40
C LEU A 11 -5.97 12.49 11.49
N ILE A 12 -5.24 11.65 12.23
CA ILE A 12 -5.84 10.86 13.33
C ILE A 12 -6.29 11.78 14.46
N SER A 13 -5.51 12.79 14.82
CA SER A 13 -5.91 13.75 15.85
C SER A 13 -7.15 14.57 15.44
N ALA A 14 -7.28 14.91 14.17
CA ALA A 14 -8.39 15.69 13.66
C ALA A 14 -9.69 14.87 13.47
N PHE A 15 -9.57 13.63 12.95
CA PHE A 15 -10.74 12.87 12.49
C PHE A 15 -11.04 11.59 13.29
N ALA A 16 -10.09 11.09 14.05
CA ALA A 16 -10.23 9.90 14.89
C ALA A 16 -9.50 10.07 16.24
N PRO A 17 -9.78 11.12 17.01
CA PRO A 17 -9.06 11.43 18.25
C PRO A 17 -9.20 10.31 19.29
N THR A 18 -10.35 9.65 19.33
CA THR A 18 -10.66 8.54 20.25
C THR A 18 -11.19 7.32 19.50
N GLY A 19 -11.22 6.16 20.20
CA GLY A 19 -11.82 4.93 19.67
C GLY A 19 -10.94 4.19 18.66
N ILE A 20 -11.57 3.42 17.80
CA ILE A 20 -10.95 2.55 16.81
C ILE A 20 -10.56 3.35 15.57
N ILE A 21 -9.39 3.06 15.02
CA ILE A 21 -8.90 3.65 13.77
C ILE A 21 -9.15 2.64 12.64
N TYR A 22 -9.87 3.08 11.60
CA TYR A 22 -10.11 2.28 10.40
C TYR A 22 -9.09 2.60 9.34
N LEU A 23 -8.39 1.58 8.85
CA LEU A 23 -7.41 1.69 7.79
C LEU A 23 -7.82 0.85 6.59
N ALA A 24 -7.52 1.33 5.39
CA ALA A 24 -7.63 0.54 4.18
C ALA A 24 -6.30 0.53 3.43
N VAL A 25 -5.98 -0.59 2.80
CA VAL A 25 -4.81 -0.76 1.94
C VAL A 25 -5.27 -1.20 0.57
N ASP A 26 -4.75 -0.53 -0.45
CA ASP A 26 -5.00 -0.90 -1.84
C ASP A 26 -3.77 -0.63 -2.69
N ASP A 27 -3.69 -1.25 -3.89
CA ASP A 27 -2.69 -0.94 -4.89
C ASP A 27 -3.29 -0.09 -6.02
N THR A 28 -2.52 0.92 -6.44
CA THR A 28 -2.96 1.88 -7.45
C THR A 28 -1.92 2.01 -8.56
N LEU A 29 -2.33 1.69 -9.79
CA LEU A 29 -1.49 1.82 -10.97
C LEU A 29 -1.61 3.22 -11.58
N CYS A 30 -0.54 4.00 -11.44
CA CYS A 30 -0.39 5.30 -12.08
C CYS A 30 0.30 5.13 -13.44
N ARG A 31 -0.46 5.11 -14.53
CA ARG A 31 0.07 4.97 -15.89
C ARG A 31 1.02 6.12 -16.25
N LYS A 32 2.14 5.80 -16.90
CA LYS A 32 3.16 6.75 -17.34
C LYS A 32 3.49 6.53 -18.82
N ARG A 33 3.88 7.60 -19.51
CA ARG A 33 4.32 7.53 -20.93
C ARG A 33 5.84 7.50 -21.10
N GLY A 34 6.58 8.03 -20.11
CA GLY A 34 8.05 8.09 -20.17
C GLY A 34 8.69 6.74 -19.86
N LEU A 35 9.59 6.27 -20.73
CA LEU A 35 10.28 4.99 -20.58
C LEU A 35 11.47 5.04 -19.61
N THR A 36 11.96 6.23 -19.28
CA THR A 36 13.14 6.45 -18.43
C THR A 36 12.80 6.90 -17.00
N VAL A 37 11.52 6.92 -16.65
CA VAL A 37 11.08 7.32 -15.30
C VAL A 37 11.47 6.24 -14.31
N TYR A 38 12.16 6.62 -13.22
CA TYR A 38 12.62 5.70 -12.18
C TYR A 38 11.44 4.96 -11.53
N GLY A 39 11.60 3.64 -11.37
CA GLY A 39 10.62 2.80 -10.66
C GLY A 39 9.40 2.40 -11.49
N THR A 40 9.29 2.84 -12.76
CA THR A 40 8.22 2.38 -13.65
C THR A 40 8.45 0.95 -14.11
N GLY A 41 7.36 0.27 -14.41
CA GLY A 41 7.37 -1.11 -14.91
C GLY A 41 6.09 -1.45 -15.66
N MET A 42 6.06 -2.66 -16.23
CA MET A 42 4.82 -3.24 -16.78
C MET A 42 4.08 -3.93 -15.64
N HIS A 43 2.87 -3.47 -15.35
CA HIS A 43 2.01 -4.00 -14.30
C HIS A 43 0.68 -4.44 -14.89
N HIS A 44 0.06 -5.47 -14.28
CA HIS A 44 -1.31 -5.85 -14.63
C HIS A 44 -2.23 -4.66 -14.37
N ASP A 45 -3.07 -4.34 -15.34
CA ASP A 45 -3.98 -3.20 -15.27
C ASP A 45 -5.42 -3.69 -15.16
N PRO A 46 -6.02 -3.67 -13.96
CA PRO A 46 -7.35 -4.21 -13.74
C PRO A 46 -8.45 -3.42 -14.46
N LEU A 47 -8.21 -2.12 -14.76
CA LEU A 47 -9.21 -1.26 -15.39
C LEU A 47 -9.45 -1.59 -16.86
N ILE A 48 -8.43 -2.13 -17.56
CA ILE A 48 -8.53 -2.47 -18.99
C ILE A 48 -8.48 -3.99 -19.23
N SER A 49 -8.22 -4.77 -18.20
CA SER A 49 -8.16 -6.23 -18.26
C SER A 49 -9.55 -6.83 -18.17
N SER A 50 -9.76 -7.94 -18.90
CA SER A 50 -10.86 -8.84 -18.69
C SER A 50 -10.37 -10.20 -18.23
N ARG A 51 -11.29 -11.04 -17.73
CA ARG A 51 -10.95 -12.41 -17.30
C ARG A 51 -10.32 -13.24 -18.43
N ALA A 52 -10.79 -13.03 -19.68
CA ALA A 52 -10.28 -13.73 -20.86
C ALA A 52 -9.00 -13.10 -21.43
N LYS A 53 -8.75 -11.80 -21.18
CA LYS A 53 -7.59 -11.07 -21.74
C LYS A 53 -6.96 -10.18 -20.68
N PRO A 54 -5.99 -10.69 -19.90
CA PRO A 54 -5.23 -9.87 -18.97
C PRO A 54 -4.34 -8.89 -19.75
N LEU A 55 -4.50 -7.62 -19.47
CA LEU A 55 -3.70 -6.55 -20.09
C LEU A 55 -2.74 -5.94 -19.06
N VAL A 56 -1.65 -5.38 -19.57
CA VAL A 56 -0.63 -4.71 -18.76
C VAL A 56 -0.42 -3.29 -19.23
N SER A 57 -0.16 -2.39 -18.30
CA SER A 57 0.15 -0.99 -18.58
C SER A 57 1.50 -0.60 -18.00
N TRP A 58 2.15 0.35 -18.65
CA TRP A 58 3.40 0.95 -18.18
C TRP A 58 3.12 2.03 -17.15
N GLY A 59 3.74 1.94 -15.98
CA GLY A 59 3.52 2.94 -14.95
C GLY A 59 4.21 2.66 -13.62
N HIS A 60 3.82 3.42 -12.61
CA HIS A 60 4.14 3.17 -11.21
C HIS A 60 2.98 2.43 -10.57
N ASP A 61 3.31 1.43 -9.79
CA ASP A 61 2.36 0.70 -8.97
C ASP A 61 2.63 1.05 -7.50
N TRP A 62 1.65 1.69 -6.87
CA TRP A 62 1.76 2.18 -5.50
C TRP A 62 0.88 1.38 -4.56
N VAL A 63 1.45 0.86 -3.50
CA VAL A 63 0.69 0.38 -2.34
C VAL A 63 0.40 1.57 -1.45
N VAL A 64 -0.89 1.85 -1.23
CA VAL A 64 -1.37 3.03 -0.51
C VAL A 64 -2.09 2.60 0.75
N LEU A 65 -1.70 3.15 1.89
CA LEU A 65 -2.40 3.01 3.16
C LEU A 65 -3.21 4.28 3.42
N THR A 66 -4.49 4.12 3.69
CA THR A 66 -5.44 5.21 3.89
C THR A 66 -6.12 5.12 5.25
N LEU A 67 -6.42 6.26 5.85
CA LEU A 67 -7.29 6.42 6.99
C LEU A 67 -8.74 6.55 6.48
N ILE A 68 -9.62 5.71 6.99
CA ILE A 68 -11.06 5.77 6.69
C ILE A 68 -11.74 6.62 7.76
N VAL A 69 -12.37 7.71 7.32
CA VAL A 69 -13.15 8.61 8.17
C VAL A 69 -14.61 8.50 7.79
N VAL A 70 -15.43 8.02 8.72
CA VAL A 70 -16.88 7.84 8.53
C VAL A 70 -17.60 9.03 9.08
N GLY A 71 -18.46 9.65 8.26
CA GLY A 71 -19.32 10.73 8.66
C GLY A 71 -18.62 11.98 9.25
N PRO A 72 -17.63 12.59 8.55
CA PRO A 72 -17.04 13.83 9.04
C PRO A 72 -18.12 14.92 9.17
N PHE A 73 -17.94 15.86 10.11
CA PHE A 73 -18.98 16.85 10.49
C PHE A 73 -19.55 17.65 9.30
N TRP A 74 -18.73 17.88 8.25
CA TRP A 74 -19.17 18.58 7.01
C TRP A 74 -19.86 17.67 6.00
N SER A 75 -19.85 16.35 6.20
CA SER A 75 -20.46 15.37 5.31
C SER A 75 -20.82 14.08 6.03
N PRO A 76 -21.84 14.09 6.90
CA PRO A 76 -22.18 12.98 7.81
C PRO A 76 -22.53 11.66 7.09
N SER A 77 -23.04 11.75 5.86
CA SER A 77 -23.45 10.59 5.07
C SER A 77 -22.35 9.98 4.21
N LYS A 78 -21.15 10.56 4.20
CA LYS A 78 -20.05 10.13 3.33
C LYS A 78 -18.92 9.49 4.11
N VAL A 79 -18.20 8.59 3.43
CA VAL A 79 -16.94 7.99 3.90
C VAL A 79 -15.80 8.61 3.13
N TRP A 80 -14.76 9.03 3.83
CA TRP A 80 -13.56 9.62 3.26
C TRP A 80 -12.38 8.67 3.44
N SER A 81 -11.58 8.53 2.39
CA SER A 81 -10.35 7.76 2.38
C SER A 81 -9.17 8.73 2.25
N LEU A 82 -8.45 8.94 3.34
CA LEU A 82 -7.36 9.90 3.44
C LEU A 82 -6.01 9.18 3.39
N PRO A 83 -5.20 9.34 2.35
CA PRO A 83 -3.93 8.63 2.22
C PRO A 83 -2.92 9.12 3.25
N ILE A 84 -2.30 8.18 4.00
CA ILE A 84 -1.33 8.45 5.05
C ILE A 84 0.05 7.82 4.80
N GLY A 85 0.13 6.83 3.91
CA GLY A 85 1.38 6.16 3.60
C GLY A 85 1.41 5.57 2.21
N PHE A 86 2.61 5.55 1.61
CA PHE A 86 2.82 5.06 0.24
C PHE A 86 4.08 4.22 0.18
N ARG A 87 4.04 3.14 -0.62
CA ARG A 87 5.20 2.35 -1.02
C ARG A 87 5.16 2.07 -2.51
N LEU A 88 6.28 2.31 -3.18
CA LEU A 88 6.42 1.99 -4.60
C LEU A 88 6.71 0.49 -4.76
N TYR A 89 5.80 -0.22 -5.39
CA TYR A 89 6.03 -1.60 -5.80
C TYR A 89 6.97 -1.64 -7.03
N ARG A 90 7.98 -2.47 -6.97
CA ARG A 90 8.95 -2.68 -8.05
C ARG A 90 8.94 -4.12 -8.49
N ASN A 91 8.83 -4.33 -9.80
CA ASN A 91 8.84 -5.68 -10.36
C ASN A 91 10.10 -6.46 -9.96
N ARG A 92 9.93 -7.77 -9.75
CA ARG A 92 11.02 -8.69 -9.40
C ARG A 92 12.13 -8.73 -10.46
N GLN A 93 11.77 -8.46 -11.71
CA GLN A 93 12.68 -8.47 -12.85
C GLN A 93 12.92 -7.03 -13.31
N GLY A 94 14.17 -6.56 -13.26
CA GLY A 94 14.55 -5.30 -13.88
C GLY A 94 14.38 -5.39 -15.39
N LEU A 95 13.96 -4.28 -16.02
CA LEU A 95 13.94 -4.16 -17.48
C LEU A 95 15.40 -4.19 -17.98
N THR A 96 15.80 -5.28 -18.59
CA THR A 96 16.98 -5.28 -19.43
C THR A 96 16.57 -4.73 -20.79
N LYS A 97 17.12 -3.58 -21.21
CA LYS A 97 17.05 -3.14 -22.61
C LYS A 97 17.69 -4.23 -23.48
N GLY A 98 16.86 -5.09 -24.04
CA GLY A 98 17.31 -6.07 -25.03
C GLY A 98 17.73 -5.33 -26.30
N LYS A 99 19.03 -5.26 -26.60
CA LYS A 99 19.47 -5.00 -27.97
C LYS A 99 18.98 -6.19 -28.81
N LYS A 100 18.20 -5.91 -29.88
CA LYS A 100 17.81 -6.90 -30.88
C LYS A 100 19.04 -7.74 -31.24
N GLY A 101 18.97 -9.08 -31.07
CA GLY A 101 19.96 -10.01 -31.59
C GLY A 101 20.94 -10.65 -30.60
N ARG A 102 20.89 -10.38 -29.29
CA ARG A 102 21.67 -11.15 -28.29
C ARG A 102 20.76 -11.99 -27.40
N LYS A 103 21.12 -13.30 -27.26
CA LYS A 103 20.50 -14.24 -26.31
C LYS A 103 20.32 -13.52 -24.95
N ALA A 104 19.08 -13.52 -24.44
CA ALA A 104 18.74 -12.85 -23.20
C ALA A 104 19.67 -13.34 -22.07
N LYS A 105 20.64 -12.51 -21.67
CA LYS A 105 21.40 -12.75 -20.45
C LYS A 105 20.40 -12.80 -19.30
N THR A 106 20.54 -13.79 -18.45
CA THR A 106 19.74 -14.06 -17.25
C THR A 106 19.33 -12.75 -16.58
N LYS A 107 18.01 -12.51 -16.52
CA LYS A 107 17.46 -11.28 -15.96
C LYS A 107 17.92 -11.14 -14.52
N ARG A 108 18.65 -10.08 -14.21
CA ARG A 108 19.13 -9.81 -12.85
C ARG A 108 17.93 -9.65 -11.95
N ARG A 109 17.76 -10.60 -11.02
CA ARG A 109 16.68 -10.58 -10.03
C ARG A 109 16.96 -9.45 -9.05
N ASN A 110 15.96 -8.60 -8.76
CA ASN A 110 16.10 -7.59 -7.72
C ASN A 110 16.20 -8.29 -6.35
N PRO A 111 17.35 -8.22 -5.65
CA PRO A 111 17.52 -8.89 -4.35
C PRO A 111 16.59 -8.31 -3.27
N ASN A 112 16.22 -7.04 -3.40
CA ASN A 112 15.36 -6.31 -2.46
C ASN A 112 13.90 -6.27 -2.95
N HIS A 113 13.47 -7.28 -3.73
CA HIS A 113 12.10 -7.34 -4.17
C HIS A 113 11.17 -7.65 -3.00
N ARG A 114 10.14 -6.84 -2.84
CA ARG A 114 9.03 -7.05 -1.92
C ARG A 114 7.73 -7.16 -2.70
N THR A 115 6.87 -8.05 -2.27
CA THR A 115 5.52 -8.21 -2.82
C THR A 115 4.60 -7.09 -2.31
N ARG A 116 3.46 -6.87 -2.99
CA ARG A 116 2.47 -5.87 -2.53
C ARG A 116 1.97 -6.14 -1.10
N PRO A 117 1.62 -7.39 -0.72
CA PRO A 117 1.24 -7.69 0.66
C PRO A 117 2.35 -7.39 1.68
N GLU A 118 3.62 -7.68 1.37
CA GLU A 118 4.74 -7.35 2.26
C GLU A 118 4.89 -5.83 2.45
N LEU A 119 4.69 -5.04 1.39
CA LEU A 119 4.69 -3.58 1.47
C LEU A 119 3.50 -3.04 2.28
N ALA A 120 2.34 -3.68 2.14
CA ALA A 120 1.15 -3.35 2.94
C ALA A 120 1.39 -3.62 4.43
N VAL A 121 1.91 -4.79 4.77
CA VAL A 121 2.27 -5.15 6.17
C VAL A 121 3.30 -4.19 6.74
N GLU A 122 4.31 -3.77 5.95
CA GLU A 122 5.29 -2.76 6.37
C GLU A 122 4.60 -1.43 6.74
N LEU A 123 3.71 -0.92 5.88
CA LEU A 123 2.98 0.33 6.13
C LEU A 123 2.10 0.26 7.38
N ILE A 124 1.38 -0.85 7.55
CA ILE A 124 0.52 -1.09 8.70
C ILE A 124 1.36 -1.14 9.98
N SER A 125 2.47 -1.88 9.96
CA SER A 125 3.38 -2.02 11.11
C SER A 125 3.99 -0.68 11.52
N LEU A 126 4.34 0.18 10.57
CA LEU A 126 4.83 1.53 10.84
C LEU A 126 3.78 2.37 11.55
N VAL A 127 2.54 2.38 11.05
CA VAL A 127 1.45 3.15 11.67
C VAL A 127 1.11 2.60 13.05
N ALA A 128 1.02 1.29 13.23
CA ALA A 128 0.80 0.66 14.52
C ALA A 128 1.90 1.01 15.53
N GLY A 129 3.16 1.08 15.09
CA GLY A 129 4.29 1.50 15.93
C GLY A 129 4.26 2.99 16.32
N TRP A 130 3.60 3.85 15.53
CA TRP A 130 3.44 5.27 15.87
C TRP A 130 2.33 5.53 16.89
N PHE A 131 1.37 4.59 17.02
CA PHE A 131 0.19 4.71 17.90
C PHE A 131 -0.05 3.40 18.65
N PRO A 132 0.86 3.00 19.57
CA PRO A 132 0.81 1.69 20.23
C PRO A 132 -0.45 1.51 21.10
N GLU A 133 -1.01 2.59 21.62
CA GLU A 133 -2.20 2.60 22.48
C GLU A 133 -3.52 2.44 21.70
N ARG A 134 -3.47 2.48 20.35
CA ARG A 134 -4.67 2.49 19.53
C ARG A 134 -4.95 1.12 18.93
N THR A 135 -6.24 0.84 18.78
CA THR A 135 -6.72 -0.36 18.06
C THR A 135 -7.03 0.00 16.62
N PHE A 136 -6.57 -0.83 15.69
CA PHE A 136 -6.79 -0.65 14.26
C PHE A 136 -7.66 -1.76 13.70
N VAL A 137 -8.62 -1.39 12.85
CA VAL A 137 -9.34 -2.32 11.96
C VAL A 137 -8.84 -2.07 10.56
N ILE A 138 -8.39 -3.14 9.90
CA ILE A 138 -7.73 -3.04 8.60
C ILE A 138 -8.57 -3.75 7.57
N SER A 139 -8.89 -3.03 6.50
CA SER A 139 -9.50 -3.56 5.28
C SER A 139 -8.46 -3.55 4.16
N ALA A 140 -8.29 -4.68 3.48
CA ALA A 140 -7.50 -4.77 2.27
C ALA A 140 -8.37 -5.42 1.19
N PHE A 141 -8.45 -4.80 0.02
CA PHE A 141 -9.21 -5.41 -1.07
C PHE A 141 -8.50 -6.67 -1.58
N PRO A 142 -9.19 -7.81 -1.71
CA PRO A 142 -10.60 -8.12 -1.47
C PRO A 142 -10.94 -8.69 -0.07
N LEU A 143 -10.05 -8.59 0.91
CA LEU A 143 -10.19 -9.24 2.22
C LEU A 143 -10.19 -8.22 3.36
N VAL A 144 -11.11 -8.39 4.31
CA VAL A 144 -11.02 -7.70 5.62
C VAL A 144 -9.89 -8.38 6.41
N LEU A 145 -8.75 -7.72 6.48
CA LEU A 145 -7.61 -8.15 7.28
C LEU A 145 -7.80 -7.64 8.71
N GLY A 146 -8.25 -8.48 9.58
CA GLY A 146 -8.24 -8.48 11.04
C GLY A 146 -7.94 -7.22 11.85
N ILE A 147 -8.02 -7.38 13.16
CA ILE A 147 -7.71 -6.35 14.17
C ILE A 147 -6.22 -6.41 14.48
N ALA A 148 -5.49 -5.32 14.25
CA ALA A 148 -4.11 -5.18 14.66
C ALA A 148 -4.02 -4.39 15.97
N ARG A 149 -3.40 -4.98 16.99
CA ARG A 149 -3.05 -4.32 18.25
C ARG A 149 -1.56 -4.46 18.46
N SER A 150 -0.86 -3.38 18.71
CA SER A 150 0.55 -3.45 19.12
C SER A 150 0.63 -4.03 20.53
N THR A 151 1.31 -5.15 20.68
CA THR A 151 1.42 -5.85 21.97
C THR A 151 2.74 -5.57 22.71
N ASN A 152 3.68 -4.80 22.11
CA ASN A 152 4.96 -4.54 22.76
C ASN A 152 5.58 -3.21 22.33
N PRO A 153 5.88 -2.28 23.27
CA PRO A 153 6.52 -1.00 22.94
C PRO A 153 8.01 -1.13 22.56
N ARG A 154 8.65 -2.29 22.76
CA ARG A 154 10.08 -2.50 22.47
C ARG A 154 10.38 -3.32 21.21
N SER A 155 9.38 -3.96 20.63
CA SER A 155 9.51 -4.67 19.35
C SER A 155 8.16 -4.61 18.61
N PRO A 156 8.07 -3.92 17.47
CA PRO A 156 6.81 -3.76 16.74
C PRO A 156 6.50 -5.03 15.94
N THR A 157 6.18 -6.12 16.63
CA THR A 157 5.58 -7.28 16.01
C THR A 157 4.07 -7.10 16.02
N CYS A 158 3.51 -6.74 14.88
CA CYS A 158 2.07 -6.66 14.67
C CYS A 158 1.50 -8.09 14.61
N SER A 159 0.75 -8.51 15.62
CA SER A 159 -0.03 -9.75 15.54
C SER A 159 -1.33 -9.47 14.79
N LEU A 160 -1.39 -9.87 13.53
CA LEU A 160 -2.61 -9.89 12.74
C LEU A 160 -3.45 -11.08 13.19
N ARG A 161 -4.61 -10.86 13.80
CA ARG A 161 -5.62 -11.89 13.99
C ARG A 161 -6.58 -11.83 12.82
N TYR A 162 -6.67 -12.92 12.07
CA TYR A 162 -7.64 -13.07 10.99
C TYR A 162 -8.98 -13.46 11.62
N GLY A 163 -10.01 -12.66 11.41
CA GLY A 163 -11.39 -13.04 11.67
C GLY A 163 -11.99 -13.63 10.39
N VAL A 164 -12.57 -14.81 10.50
CA VAL A 164 -13.39 -15.46 9.47
C VAL A 164 -14.78 -14.84 9.50
#